data_cb4563568f09ad58fc218cac0002e05d
#
_entry.id   cb4563568f09ad58fc218cac0002e05d
#
_cell.length_a   1.000
_cell.length_b   1.000
_cell.length_c   1.000
_cell.angle_alpha   90.00
_cell.angle_beta   90.00
_cell.angle_gamma   90.00
#
_symmetry.space_group_name_H-M   'P 1'
#
loop_
_entity.id
_entity.type
_entity.pdbx_description
1 polymer ?
#
loop_
_entity_poly.entity_id
_entity_poly.type
_entity_poly.pdbx_seq_one_letter_code
_entity_poly.pdbx_strand_id
1 'polypeptide(L)'
;MAQGRIVAVGRAEDVVPLAGPKTQVISLNGAALLPGFHDAHCHVLGFGLSLAMVSLADVRAIPDLVRRLQTRADEGNAASEWIRGRGYSQNVLAERRHPARHDLDAVAGGRPFVLITHASGHAVSVSSRVLLRAGITRETPDPPGGTIVRDETGEPTGVLLETAVDLAYRVAPAPTPAEKVAALGAAGRALNAMGITSAVDATWGVSAWDSTAEIPFYHEAAASGALSVRCSLMMTLAYLASLDTVPAPGELTTESEWVRIGPAKIFTDGALTTRTAFLRSPFLRSPLHQSDSLGTAVWTADELDHMVARVHAAGWQVAAHAIGDAAIDLCLDAYGKALARHPRADARHRIEHAMLLWPDQVGRLARLGILPVYQPEFLLCFGDAYRAALGDSRAHRLMPYAGTQAAGLPLVFSSDLPVVPGHPLDGVASAALRRTPSGLVLGADHRVSVADALRAYTAGAAYSVFLEADRGRIAPGRRADFAVLNGDPLALPPDEWAQGLSVRATVVGGKVVHGGL
;
A
#
# COMPACT_ATOMS: atom_id res chain seq x y z
N MET A 1 -16.31 18.61 20.92
CA MET A 1 -16.75 18.02 19.62
C MET A 1 -18.27 18.08 19.55
N ALA A 2 -18.83 18.32 18.39
CA ALA A 2 -20.26 18.24 18.12
C ALA A 2 -20.49 17.80 16.67
N GLN A 3 -21.50 16.97 16.44
CA GLN A 3 -21.87 16.45 15.10
C GLN A 3 -20.68 15.89 14.29
N GLY A 4 -19.78 15.15 14.96
CA GLY A 4 -18.60 14.55 14.33
C GLY A 4 -17.49 15.54 13.94
N ARG A 5 -17.56 16.80 14.40
CA ARG A 5 -16.55 17.83 14.13
C ARG A 5 -15.98 18.42 15.42
N ILE A 6 -14.76 18.93 15.33
CA ILE A 6 -14.07 19.64 16.39
C ILE A 6 -14.66 21.04 16.47
N VAL A 7 -15.17 21.43 17.64
CA VAL A 7 -15.75 22.78 17.87
C VAL A 7 -14.68 23.74 18.35
N ALA A 8 -13.87 23.31 19.31
CA ALA A 8 -12.81 24.13 19.89
C ALA A 8 -11.61 23.26 20.29
N VAL A 9 -10.43 23.89 20.32
CA VAL A 9 -9.17 23.35 20.80
C VAL A 9 -8.49 24.44 21.62
N GLY A 10 -8.03 24.12 22.81
CA GLY A 10 -7.38 25.07 23.69
C GLY A 10 -7.06 24.48 25.06
N ARG A 11 -6.68 25.31 26.01
CA ARG A 11 -6.50 24.93 27.39
C ARG A 11 -7.84 24.57 28.03
N ALA A 12 -7.83 23.82 29.13
CA ALA A 12 -9.05 23.43 29.84
C ALA A 12 -9.90 24.66 30.25
N GLU A 13 -9.25 25.74 30.70
CA GLU A 13 -9.88 27.00 31.07
C GLU A 13 -10.65 27.68 29.91
N ASP A 14 -10.21 27.47 28.65
CA ASP A 14 -10.84 28.01 27.47
C ASP A 14 -12.00 27.15 26.96
N VAL A 15 -11.88 25.81 27.12
CA VAL A 15 -12.77 24.84 26.49
C VAL A 15 -13.89 24.37 27.42
N VAL A 16 -13.62 24.24 28.74
CA VAL A 16 -14.61 23.78 29.73
C VAL A 16 -15.87 24.68 29.77
N PRO A 17 -15.79 26.01 29.67
CA PRO A 17 -16.97 26.86 29.64
C PRO A 17 -17.92 26.60 28.46
N LEU A 18 -17.46 25.93 27.40
CA LEU A 18 -18.29 25.56 26.25
C LEU A 18 -19.10 24.26 26.51
N ALA A 19 -18.84 23.56 27.64
CA ALA A 19 -19.54 22.33 27.97
C ALA A 19 -20.98 22.65 28.46
N GLY A 20 -21.96 22.04 27.82
CA GLY A 20 -23.36 22.09 28.21
C GLY A 20 -23.78 20.86 29.04
N PRO A 21 -25.03 20.80 29.51
CA PRO A 21 -25.52 19.72 30.39
C PRO A 21 -25.44 18.30 29.77
N LYS A 22 -25.37 18.24 28.44
CA LYS A 22 -25.25 16.96 27.69
C LYS A 22 -23.81 16.65 27.24
N THR A 23 -22.85 17.50 27.60
CA THR A 23 -21.45 17.30 27.20
C THR A 23 -20.81 16.21 28.07
N GLN A 24 -20.35 15.17 27.41
CA GLN A 24 -19.52 14.16 28.06
C GLN A 24 -18.07 14.65 28.11
N VAL A 25 -17.51 14.70 29.32
CA VAL A 25 -16.09 15.03 29.54
C VAL A 25 -15.32 13.75 29.77
N ILE A 26 -14.27 13.53 29.00
CA ILE A 26 -13.42 12.35 29.07
C ILE A 26 -12.00 12.79 29.40
N SER A 27 -11.45 12.28 30.52
CA SER A 27 -10.04 12.47 30.88
C SER A 27 -9.19 11.39 30.21
N LEU A 28 -8.18 11.80 29.47
CA LEU A 28 -7.24 10.85 28.86
C LEU A 28 -6.11 10.42 29.81
N ASN A 29 -6.02 11.01 31.03
CA ASN A 29 -5.08 10.63 32.09
C ASN A 29 -3.61 10.57 31.62
N GLY A 30 -3.16 11.59 30.88
CA GLY A 30 -1.80 11.68 30.35
C GLY A 30 -1.55 10.96 29.01
N ALA A 31 -2.56 10.29 28.44
CA ALA A 31 -2.46 9.75 27.10
C ALA A 31 -2.41 10.87 26.03
N ALA A 32 -1.68 10.64 24.94
CA ALA A 32 -1.57 11.60 23.86
C ALA A 32 -2.73 11.49 22.88
N LEU A 33 -3.29 12.64 22.49
CA LEU A 33 -4.32 12.74 21.46
C LEU A 33 -3.68 13.27 20.16
N LEU A 34 -3.68 12.44 19.13
CA LEU A 34 -3.23 12.80 17.79
C LEU A 34 -4.41 12.92 16.82
N PRO A 35 -4.24 13.64 15.68
CA PRO A 35 -5.16 13.43 14.57
C PRO A 35 -5.17 11.95 14.21
N GLY A 36 -6.33 11.40 13.82
CA GLY A 36 -6.38 10.04 13.32
C GLY A 36 -5.40 9.86 12.16
N PHE A 37 -4.65 8.76 12.15
CA PHE A 37 -3.73 8.48 11.06
C PHE A 37 -4.49 8.35 9.74
N HIS A 38 -3.85 8.83 8.69
CA HIS A 38 -4.35 8.73 7.32
C HIS A 38 -3.32 7.95 6.50
N ASP A 39 -3.66 6.75 6.09
CA ASP A 39 -2.82 5.97 5.20
C ASP A 39 -2.99 6.48 3.77
N ALA A 40 -1.94 7.09 3.21
CA ALA A 40 -2.03 7.72 1.90
C ALA A 40 -2.00 6.71 0.74
N HIS A 41 -1.66 5.44 0.98
CA HIS A 41 -1.58 4.37 0.00
C HIS A 41 -1.63 3.01 0.70
N CYS A 42 -2.73 2.32 0.60
CA CYS A 42 -2.89 0.93 1.02
C CYS A 42 -3.93 0.24 0.14
N HIS A 43 -4.18 -1.06 0.36
CA HIS A 43 -5.13 -1.84 -0.40
C HIS A 43 -6.25 -2.33 0.53
N VAL A 44 -7.20 -1.48 0.89
CA VAL A 44 -8.20 -1.73 1.94
C VAL A 44 -9.01 -2.99 1.68
N LEU A 45 -9.61 -3.11 0.48
CA LEU A 45 -10.37 -4.31 0.11
C LEU A 45 -9.46 -5.54 0.04
N GLY A 46 -8.30 -5.41 -0.61
CA GLY A 46 -7.30 -6.48 -0.72
C GLY A 46 -6.82 -6.97 0.65
N PHE A 47 -6.57 -6.05 1.57
CA PHE A 47 -6.22 -6.36 2.95
C PHE A 47 -7.34 -7.11 3.66
N GLY A 48 -8.58 -6.62 3.58
CA GLY A 48 -9.73 -7.28 4.19
C GLY A 48 -9.93 -8.71 3.69
N LEU A 49 -9.81 -8.92 2.38
CA LEU A 49 -9.84 -10.26 1.78
C LEU A 49 -8.67 -11.14 2.27
N SER A 50 -7.49 -10.54 2.45
CA SER A 50 -6.30 -11.26 2.92
C SER A 50 -6.41 -11.73 4.37
N LEU A 51 -7.22 -11.08 5.22
CA LEU A 51 -7.46 -11.50 6.60
C LEU A 51 -8.19 -12.86 6.69
N ALA A 52 -8.87 -13.28 5.62
CA ALA A 52 -9.48 -14.59 5.52
C ALA A 52 -8.53 -15.67 4.95
N MET A 53 -7.35 -15.29 4.47
CA MET A 53 -6.33 -16.19 3.92
C MET A 53 -5.43 -16.75 5.03
N VAL A 54 -4.70 -17.82 4.69
CA VAL A 54 -3.66 -18.37 5.58
C VAL A 54 -2.48 -17.38 5.63
N SER A 55 -2.18 -16.84 6.81
CA SER A 55 -0.99 -16.00 6.99
C SER A 55 0.29 -16.83 6.90
N LEU A 56 1.22 -16.42 6.04
CA LEU A 56 2.52 -17.06 5.81
C LEU A 56 3.69 -16.09 6.10
N ALA A 57 3.42 -14.93 6.70
CA ALA A 57 4.40 -13.85 6.87
C ALA A 57 5.54 -14.20 7.84
N ASP A 58 5.26 -15.01 8.86
CA ASP A 58 6.21 -15.44 9.88
C ASP A 58 6.86 -16.80 9.59
N VAL A 59 6.51 -17.43 8.47
CA VAL A 59 7.07 -18.73 8.07
C VAL A 59 8.53 -18.58 7.65
N ARG A 60 9.38 -19.52 8.08
CA ARG A 60 10.84 -19.50 7.81
C ARG A 60 11.35 -20.68 7.00
N ALA A 61 10.49 -21.66 6.69
CA ALA A 61 10.85 -22.83 5.85
C ALA A 61 9.63 -23.30 5.06
N ILE A 62 9.84 -23.88 3.88
CA ILE A 62 8.77 -24.41 3.02
C ILE A 62 7.99 -25.54 3.72
N PRO A 63 8.60 -26.49 4.45
CA PRO A 63 7.82 -27.49 5.19
C PRO A 63 6.84 -26.88 6.21
N ASP A 64 7.19 -25.78 6.86
CA ASP A 64 6.31 -25.08 7.79
C ASP A 64 5.14 -24.40 7.07
N LEU A 65 5.42 -23.84 5.90
CA LEU A 65 4.40 -23.26 5.01
C LEU A 65 3.38 -24.33 4.59
N VAL A 66 3.86 -25.47 4.12
CA VAL A 66 3.01 -26.61 3.70
C VAL A 66 2.18 -27.11 4.88
N ARG A 67 2.77 -27.27 6.07
CA ARG A 67 2.04 -27.69 7.27
C ARG A 67 0.92 -26.71 7.63
N ARG A 68 1.14 -25.39 7.54
CA ARG A 68 0.14 -24.36 7.82
C ARG A 68 -1.03 -24.41 6.83
N LEU A 69 -0.73 -24.60 5.54
CA LEU A 69 -1.75 -24.82 4.51
C LEU A 69 -2.49 -26.13 4.72
N GLN A 70 -1.82 -27.20 5.16
CA GLN A 70 -2.44 -28.48 5.51
C GLN A 70 -3.44 -28.32 6.67
N THR A 71 -3.05 -27.63 7.75
CA THR A 71 -3.98 -27.32 8.87
C THR A 71 -5.26 -26.67 8.34
N ARG A 72 -5.15 -25.70 7.42
CA ARG A 72 -6.30 -25.05 6.80
C ARG A 72 -7.14 -26.01 5.97
N ALA A 73 -6.50 -26.97 5.28
CA ALA A 73 -7.19 -28.03 4.53
C ALA A 73 -8.01 -28.95 5.45
N ASP A 74 -7.44 -29.27 6.62
CA ASP A 74 -8.06 -30.16 7.60
C ASP A 74 -9.21 -29.49 8.37
N GLU A 75 -9.14 -28.16 8.59
CA GLU A 75 -10.20 -27.35 9.22
C GLU A 75 -11.38 -27.09 8.28
N GLY A 76 -11.16 -27.18 6.97
CA GLY A 76 -12.15 -26.83 5.96
C GLY A 76 -13.29 -27.85 5.87
N ASN A 77 -14.53 -27.39 5.96
CA ASN A 77 -15.66 -28.12 5.40
C ASN A 77 -15.38 -28.37 3.91
N ALA A 78 -15.73 -29.54 3.40
CA ALA A 78 -15.53 -30.01 2.01
C ALA A 78 -16.02 -29.05 0.88
N ALA A 79 -16.54 -27.87 1.23
CA ALA A 79 -17.09 -26.88 0.32
C ALA A 79 -16.03 -25.97 -0.34
N SER A 80 -14.83 -25.80 0.22
CA SER A 80 -13.81 -24.95 -0.41
C SER A 80 -12.72 -25.80 -1.06
N GLU A 81 -12.80 -25.93 -2.39
CA GLU A 81 -11.72 -26.58 -3.17
C GLU A 81 -10.44 -25.73 -3.22
N TRP A 82 -10.48 -24.46 -2.77
CA TRP A 82 -9.38 -23.51 -2.83
C TRP A 82 -8.80 -23.20 -1.46
N ILE A 83 -7.49 -23.31 -1.37
CA ILE A 83 -6.70 -22.81 -0.21
C ILE A 83 -5.89 -21.63 -0.68
N ARG A 84 -6.10 -20.49 -0.03
CA ARG A 84 -5.35 -19.26 -0.31
C ARG A 84 -4.47 -18.92 0.87
N GLY A 85 -3.21 -18.57 0.59
CA GLY A 85 -2.27 -18.10 1.58
C GLY A 85 -1.58 -16.83 1.12
N ARG A 86 -0.98 -16.08 2.05
CA ARG A 86 -0.33 -14.83 1.73
C ARG A 86 0.83 -14.51 2.67
N GLY A 87 1.79 -13.74 2.14
CA GLY A 87 2.82 -13.08 2.94
C GLY A 87 4.15 -13.85 3.02
N TYR A 88 4.32 -14.97 2.32
CA TYR A 88 5.62 -15.63 2.27
C TYR A 88 6.65 -14.77 1.54
N SER A 89 7.91 -14.92 1.89
CA SER A 89 9.04 -14.33 1.15
C SER A 89 10.18 -15.33 1.02
N GLN A 90 10.62 -15.58 -0.21
CA GLN A 90 11.77 -16.45 -0.49
C GLN A 90 13.08 -15.93 0.15
N ASN A 91 13.14 -14.63 0.46
CA ASN A 91 14.31 -14.00 1.06
C ASN A 91 14.52 -14.42 2.54
N VAL A 92 13.45 -14.87 3.22
CA VAL A 92 13.50 -15.31 4.62
C VAL A 92 13.33 -16.82 4.79
N LEU A 93 12.86 -17.53 3.75
CA LEU A 93 12.77 -18.98 3.77
C LEU A 93 14.17 -19.60 3.77
N ALA A 94 14.36 -20.68 4.53
CA ALA A 94 15.64 -21.42 4.64
C ALA A 94 16.12 -21.91 3.28
N GLU A 95 15.20 -22.32 2.42
CA GLU A 95 15.46 -22.84 1.08
C GLU A 95 15.86 -21.74 0.07
N ARG A 96 15.71 -20.47 0.43
CA ARG A 96 16.05 -19.29 -0.41
C ARG A 96 15.46 -19.33 -1.82
N ARG A 97 14.31 -19.97 -1.98
CA ARG A 97 13.56 -20.05 -3.23
C ARG A 97 12.07 -19.84 -2.99
N HIS A 98 11.33 -19.52 -4.04
CA HIS A 98 9.88 -19.59 -4.00
C HIS A 98 9.43 -21.06 -3.78
N PRO A 99 8.30 -21.29 -3.05
CA PRO A 99 7.65 -22.59 -3.05
C PRO A 99 7.22 -22.96 -4.48
N ALA A 100 7.58 -24.14 -4.94
CA ALA A 100 7.20 -24.65 -6.25
C ALA A 100 5.89 -25.46 -6.19
N ARG A 101 5.33 -25.80 -7.37
CA ARG A 101 4.12 -26.62 -7.46
C ARG A 101 4.20 -27.91 -6.65
N HIS A 102 5.37 -28.58 -6.66
CA HIS A 102 5.58 -29.84 -5.93
C HIS A 102 5.46 -29.68 -4.41
N ASP A 103 5.92 -28.55 -3.86
CA ASP A 103 5.76 -28.24 -2.45
C ASP A 103 4.27 -28.08 -2.10
N LEU A 104 3.52 -27.42 -2.97
CA LEU A 104 2.09 -27.13 -2.76
C LEU A 104 1.19 -28.35 -3.05
N ASP A 105 1.60 -29.23 -3.95
CA ASP A 105 0.92 -30.50 -4.25
C ASP A 105 0.95 -31.46 -3.05
N ALA A 106 1.88 -31.29 -2.11
CA ALA A 106 1.91 -32.04 -0.88
C ALA A 106 0.73 -31.73 0.05
N VAL A 107 0.07 -30.56 -0.11
CA VAL A 107 -1.08 -30.17 0.71
C VAL A 107 -2.28 -31.07 0.38
N ALA A 108 -2.78 -31.79 1.39
CA ALA A 108 -3.93 -32.71 1.30
C ALA A 108 -3.83 -33.70 0.11
N GLY A 109 -2.61 -34.13 -0.24
CA GLY A 109 -2.38 -35.06 -1.35
C GLY A 109 -2.73 -34.48 -2.72
N GLY A 110 -2.56 -33.18 -2.92
CA GLY A 110 -2.80 -32.48 -4.18
C GLY A 110 -4.29 -32.27 -4.54
N ARG A 111 -5.20 -32.56 -3.62
CA ARG A 111 -6.66 -32.40 -3.86
C ARG A 111 -7.13 -30.97 -4.00
N PRO A 112 -6.70 -29.98 -3.15
CA PRO A 112 -7.16 -28.61 -3.28
C PRO A 112 -6.42 -27.85 -4.38
N PHE A 113 -7.05 -26.79 -4.89
CA PHE A 113 -6.35 -25.73 -5.61
C PHE A 113 -5.62 -24.85 -4.59
N VAL A 114 -4.29 -24.82 -4.63
CA VAL A 114 -3.50 -24.00 -3.71
C VAL A 114 -2.91 -22.82 -4.46
N LEU A 115 -3.18 -21.61 -3.98
CA LEU A 115 -2.60 -20.35 -4.47
C LEU A 115 -2.07 -19.55 -3.28
N ILE A 116 -0.78 -19.28 -3.29
CA ILE A 116 -0.15 -18.43 -2.27
C ILE A 116 0.49 -17.21 -2.90
N THR A 117 0.21 -16.05 -2.30
CA THR A 117 0.73 -14.76 -2.77
C THR A 117 1.98 -14.37 -1.98
N HIS A 118 3.01 -13.97 -2.67
CA HIS A 118 4.23 -13.39 -2.09
C HIS A 118 3.89 -12.10 -1.30
N ALA A 119 4.73 -11.76 -0.33
CA ALA A 119 4.56 -10.55 0.49
C ALA A 119 4.41 -9.27 -0.34
N SER A 120 5.19 -9.14 -1.43
CA SER A 120 5.10 -7.96 -2.32
C SER A 120 3.83 -7.87 -3.17
N GLY A 121 3.06 -8.95 -3.31
CA GLY A 121 1.94 -9.00 -4.26
C GLY A 121 2.33 -9.27 -5.73
N HIS A 122 3.60 -9.10 -6.10
CA HIS A 122 4.12 -9.23 -7.47
C HIS A 122 4.47 -10.66 -7.89
N ALA A 123 4.24 -11.65 -7.03
CA ALA A 123 4.46 -13.06 -7.33
C ALA A 123 3.39 -13.93 -6.67
N VAL A 124 3.05 -15.03 -7.33
CA VAL A 124 2.27 -16.11 -6.74
C VAL A 124 2.97 -17.44 -6.97
N SER A 125 2.75 -18.37 -6.04
CA SER A 125 3.07 -19.78 -6.24
C SER A 125 1.78 -20.60 -6.22
N VAL A 126 1.64 -21.51 -7.17
CA VAL A 126 0.41 -22.29 -7.36
C VAL A 126 0.68 -23.77 -7.48
N SER A 127 -0.27 -24.61 -7.04
CA SER A 127 -0.23 -26.06 -7.20
C SER A 127 -0.40 -26.49 -8.66
N SER A 128 -0.03 -27.73 -9.00
CA SER A 128 -0.21 -28.29 -10.34
C SER A 128 -1.67 -28.24 -10.81
N ARG A 129 -2.65 -28.41 -9.91
CA ARG A 129 -4.08 -28.27 -10.24
C ARG A 129 -4.46 -26.87 -10.74
N VAL A 130 -3.85 -25.83 -10.17
CA VAL A 130 -4.09 -24.45 -10.62
C VAL A 130 -3.50 -24.23 -12.00
N LEU A 131 -2.25 -24.70 -12.24
CA LEU A 131 -1.61 -24.64 -13.57
C LEU A 131 -2.49 -25.31 -14.63
N LEU A 132 -2.95 -26.54 -14.35
CA LEU A 132 -3.83 -27.27 -15.25
C LEU A 132 -5.13 -26.52 -15.55
N ARG A 133 -5.78 -25.97 -14.51
CA ARG A 133 -7.02 -25.20 -14.65
C ARG A 133 -6.82 -23.91 -15.44
N ALA A 134 -5.67 -23.28 -15.29
CA ALA A 134 -5.29 -22.06 -16.02
C ALA A 134 -4.78 -22.34 -17.45
N GLY A 135 -4.62 -23.61 -17.84
CA GLY A 135 -4.09 -23.99 -19.15
C GLY A 135 -2.61 -23.62 -19.32
N ILE A 136 -1.86 -23.50 -18.21
CA ILE A 136 -0.43 -23.14 -18.24
C ILE A 136 0.38 -24.40 -18.44
N THR A 137 1.05 -24.48 -19.60
CA THR A 137 1.91 -25.59 -20.02
C THR A 137 3.30 -25.08 -20.37
N ARG A 138 4.17 -26.00 -20.82
CA ARG A 138 5.49 -25.68 -21.36
C ARG A 138 5.43 -24.70 -22.53
N GLU A 139 4.40 -24.82 -23.37
CA GLU A 139 4.23 -24.04 -24.59
C GLU A 139 3.56 -22.68 -24.34
N THR A 140 3.00 -22.45 -23.15
CA THR A 140 2.34 -21.18 -22.82
C THR A 140 3.36 -20.04 -22.86
N PRO A 141 3.20 -19.01 -23.71
CA PRO A 141 4.14 -17.90 -23.74
C PRO A 141 4.04 -17.05 -22.47
N ASP A 142 5.12 -16.38 -22.13
CA ASP A 142 5.10 -15.37 -21.08
C ASP A 142 4.20 -14.20 -21.53
N PRO A 143 3.29 -13.71 -20.67
CA PRO A 143 2.50 -12.54 -21.00
C PRO A 143 3.38 -11.27 -21.01
N PRO A 144 2.99 -10.23 -21.76
CA PRO A 144 3.71 -8.96 -21.74
C PRO A 144 3.88 -8.43 -20.30
N GLY A 145 5.11 -8.13 -19.92
CA GLY A 145 5.44 -7.66 -18.57
C GLY A 145 5.37 -8.71 -17.46
N GLY A 146 5.24 -9.99 -17.77
CA GLY A 146 5.18 -11.09 -16.79
C GLY A 146 6.05 -12.26 -17.15
N THR A 147 6.31 -13.15 -16.19
CA THR A 147 7.14 -14.34 -16.38
C THR A 147 6.49 -15.58 -15.74
N ILE A 148 6.38 -16.65 -16.52
CA ILE A 148 6.08 -18.00 -16.03
C ILE A 148 7.42 -18.67 -15.75
N VAL A 149 7.75 -18.84 -14.46
CA VAL A 149 9.03 -19.46 -14.10
C VAL A 149 9.02 -20.94 -14.47
N ARG A 150 10.04 -21.39 -15.21
CA ARG A 150 10.20 -22.76 -15.71
C ARG A 150 11.45 -23.42 -15.12
N ASP A 151 11.40 -24.72 -15.00
CA ASP A 151 12.56 -25.54 -14.65
C ASP A 151 13.48 -25.77 -15.89
N GLU A 152 14.57 -26.52 -15.67
CA GLU A 152 15.58 -26.83 -16.73
C GLU A 152 14.99 -27.65 -17.90
N THR A 153 13.85 -28.32 -17.69
CA THR A 153 13.15 -29.08 -18.72
C THR A 153 12.12 -28.23 -19.48
N GLY A 154 11.93 -26.96 -19.07
CA GLY A 154 10.94 -26.05 -19.63
C GLY A 154 9.55 -26.15 -19.00
N GLU A 155 9.35 -27.00 -18.00
CA GLU A 155 8.06 -27.15 -17.31
C GLU A 155 7.79 -25.99 -16.34
N PRO A 156 6.55 -25.46 -16.28
CA PRO A 156 6.19 -24.44 -15.30
C PRO A 156 6.38 -24.92 -13.87
N THR A 157 7.15 -24.16 -13.09
CA THR A 157 7.42 -24.49 -11.67
C THR A 157 6.23 -24.22 -10.74
N GLY A 158 5.21 -23.51 -11.22
CA GLY A 158 4.11 -22.99 -10.42
C GLY A 158 4.34 -21.57 -9.93
N VAL A 159 5.51 -20.97 -10.15
CA VAL A 159 5.81 -19.59 -9.79
C VAL A 159 5.49 -18.67 -10.97
N LEU A 160 4.65 -17.67 -10.73
CA LEU A 160 4.23 -16.66 -11.71
C LEU A 160 4.60 -15.29 -11.19
N LEU A 161 5.22 -14.45 -12.03
CA LEU A 161 5.73 -13.12 -11.66
C LEU A 161 5.04 -12.02 -12.46
N GLU A 162 4.86 -10.88 -11.83
CA GLU A 162 4.28 -9.66 -12.41
C GLU A 162 2.93 -9.93 -13.09
N THR A 163 2.72 -9.51 -14.34
CA THR A 163 1.44 -9.72 -15.04
C THR A 163 1.06 -11.19 -15.22
N ALA A 164 2.02 -12.13 -15.10
CA ALA A 164 1.72 -13.56 -15.17
C ALA A 164 0.87 -14.05 -13.98
N VAL A 165 0.83 -13.33 -12.85
CA VAL A 165 -0.05 -13.66 -11.69
C VAL A 165 -1.52 -13.67 -12.08
N ASP A 166 -1.91 -12.85 -13.06
CA ASP A 166 -3.30 -12.77 -13.54
C ASP A 166 -3.78 -14.07 -14.18
N LEU A 167 -2.86 -14.89 -14.71
CA LEU A 167 -3.22 -16.21 -15.28
C LEU A 167 -3.81 -17.13 -14.19
N ALA A 168 -3.28 -17.06 -12.96
CA ALA A 168 -3.80 -17.83 -11.84
C ALA A 168 -5.07 -17.19 -11.24
N TYR A 169 -5.11 -15.86 -11.11
CA TYR A 169 -6.26 -15.18 -10.54
C TYR A 169 -7.52 -15.30 -11.40
N ARG A 170 -7.40 -15.35 -12.74
CA ARG A 170 -8.55 -15.54 -13.65
C ARG A 170 -9.30 -16.85 -13.43
N VAL A 171 -8.65 -17.89 -12.94
CA VAL A 171 -9.27 -19.21 -12.70
C VAL A 171 -9.64 -19.42 -11.24
N ALA A 172 -9.17 -18.55 -10.35
CA ALA A 172 -9.55 -18.59 -8.94
C ALA A 172 -10.96 -17.97 -8.75
N PRO A 173 -11.79 -18.52 -7.84
CA PRO A 173 -13.10 -17.94 -7.57
C PRO A 173 -13.00 -16.48 -7.18
N ALA A 174 -13.74 -15.60 -7.84
CA ALA A 174 -13.85 -14.21 -7.42
C ALA A 174 -14.61 -14.12 -6.10
N PRO A 175 -14.22 -13.19 -5.19
CA PRO A 175 -15.00 -12.92 -3.99
C PRO A 175 -16.42 -12.47 -4.33
N THR A 176 -17.41 -13.02 -3.63
CA THR A 176 -18.82 -12.60 -3.75
C THR A 176 -19.01 -11.17 -3.22
N PRO A 177 -20.08 -10.46 -3.60
CA PRO A 177 -20.41 -9.15 -3.04
C PRO A 177 -20.43 -9.13 -1.51
N ALA A 178 -21.06 -10.13 -0.88
CA ALA A 178 -21.13 -10.25 0.57
C ALA A 178 -19.74 -10.43 1.22
N GLU A 179 -18.86 -11.23 0.61
CA GLU A 179 -17.48 -11.38 1.08
C GLU A 179 -16.69 -10.08 0.96
N LYS A 180 -16.88 -9.28 -0.09
CA LYS A 180 -16.25 -7.98 -0.26
C LYS A 180 -16.68 -6.99 0.83
N VAL A 181 -17.99 -6.90 1.11
CA VAL A 181 -18.53 -6.04 2.18
C VAL A 181 -18.00 -6.48 3.55
N ALA A 182 -18.02 -7.79 3.83
CA ALA A 182 -17.46 -8.34 5.07
C ALA A 182 -15.95 -8.07 5.21
N ALA A 183 -15.20 -8.19 4.11
CA ALA A 183 -13.78 -7.88 4.05
C ALA A 183 -13.50 -6.40 4.34
N LEU A 184 -14.27 -5.47 3.77
CA LEU A 184 -14.16 -4.04 4.08
C LEU A 184 -14.41 -3.74 5.57
N GLY A 185 -15.39 -4.44 6.18
CA GLY A 185 -15.64 -4.34 7.61
C GLY A 185 -14.48 -4.88 8.46
N ALA A 186 -13.89 -6.00 8.07
CA ALA A 186 -12.74 -6.57 8.75
C ALA A 186 -11.50 -5.66 8.62
N ALA A 187 -11.24 -5.14 7.42
CA ALA A 187 -10.17 -4.17 7.17
C ALA A 187 -10.35 -2.91 8.03
N GLY A 188 -11.56 -2.34 8.06
CA GLY A 188 -11.86 -1.15 8.87
C GLY A 188 -11.53 -1.35 10.34
N ARG A 189 -11.94 -2.48 10.93
CA ARG A 189 -11.60 -2.80 12.34
C ARG A 189 -10.10 -2.95 12.57
N ALA A 190 -9.39 -3.63 11.66
CA ALA A 190 -7.95 -3.81 11.77
C ALA A 190 -7.19 -2.48 11.62
N LEU A 191 -7.58 -1.62 10.68
CA LEU A 191 -7.02 -0.29 10.50
C LEU A 191 -7.29 0.61 11.73
N ASN A 192 -8.50 0.55 12.28
CA ASN A 192 -8.81 1.30 13.50
C ASN A 192 -7.98 0.82 14.71
N ALA A 193 -7.65 -0.47 14.81
CA ALA A 193 -6.75 -0.95 15.87
C ALA A 193 -5.33 -0.33 15.76
N MET A 194 -4.94 0.14 14.59
CA MET A 194 -3.69 0.85 14.33
C MET A 194 -3.80 2.38 14.42
N GLY A 195 -4.97 2.93 14.80
CA GLY A 195 -5.20 4.37 14.87
C GLY A 195 -5.53 5.03 13.53
N ILE A 196 -5.69 4.24 12.46
CA ILE A 196 -6.00 4.74 11.12
C ILE A 196 -7.50 5.03 11.04
N THR A 197 -7.84 6.26 10.66
CA THR A 197 -9.23 6.76 10.51
C THR A 197 -9.59 7.04 9.07
N SER A 198 -8.59 7.19 8.21
CA SER A 198 -8.74 7.43 6.77
C SER A 198 -7.69 6.65 5.98
N ALA A 199 -8.06 6.20 4.79
CA ALA A 199 -7.17 5.45 3.91
C ALA A 199 -7.42 5.82 2.44
N VAL A 200 -6.36 5.78 1.64
CA VAL A 200 -6.45 5.83 0.18
C VAL A 200 -6.28 4.40 -0.33
N ASP A 201 -7.34 3.82 -0.88
CA ASP A 201 -7.29 2.47 -1.46
C ASP A 201 -6.70 2.54 -2.86
N ALA A 202 -5.52 1.95 -3.02
CA ALA A 202 -4.69 2.07 -4.21
C ALA A 202 -5.07 1.09 -5.34
N THR A 203 -6.25 0.51 -5.31
CA THR A 203 -6.70 -0.59 -6.18
C THR A 203 -5.81 -1.84 -6.07
N TRP A 204 -6.26 -2.97 -6.55
CA TRP A 204 -5.51 -4.22 -6.51
C TRP A 204 -5.25 -4.71 -7.95
N GLY A 205 -3.98 -5.04 -8.26
CA GLY A 205 -3.59 -5.60 -9.55
C GLY A 205 -2.87 -4.62 -10.47
N VAL A 206 -2.09 -5.17 -11.40
CA VAL A 206 -1.25 -4.44 -12.37
C VAL A 206 -1.93 -4.26 -13.73
N SER A 207 -3.07 -4.91 -13.98
CA SER A 207 -3.77 -4.91 -15.26
C SER A 207 -4.81 -3.77 -15.38
N ALA A 208 -5.17 -3.45 -16.62
CA ALA A 208 -6.18 -2.44 -16.96
C ALA A 208 -7.60 -3.00 -16.76
N TRP A 209 -8.03 -3.25 -15.51
CA TRP A 209 -9.38 -3.74 -15.20
C TRP A 209 -10.30 -2.59 -14.74
N ASP A 210 -11.60 -2.80 -14.87
CA ASP A 210 -12.60 -1.84 -14.42
C ASP A 210 -12.69 -1.83 -12.89
N SER A 211 -11.95 -0.92 -12.27
CA SER A 211 -11.98 -0.70 -10.82
C SER A 211 -13.24 0.01 -10.33
N THR A 212 -14.04 0.60 -11.23
CA THR A 212 -15.30 1.27 -10.85
C THR A 212 -16.33 0.26 -10.35
N ALA A 213 -16.22 -1.01 -10.75
CA ALA A 213 -17.08 -2.10 -10.28
C ALA A 213 -16.96 -2.38 -8.78
N GLU A 214 -15.92 -1.86 -8.11
CA GLU A 214 -15.73 -2.02 -6.66
C GLU A 214 -16.46 -0.92 -5.85
N ILE A 215 -16.76 0.23 -6.44
CA ILE A 215 -17.37 1.39 -5.76
C ILE A 215 -18.67 1.02 -4.99
N PRO A 216 -19.61 0.25 -5.56
CA PRO A 216 -20.86 -0.11 -4.87
C PRO A 216 -20.64 -0.83 -3.53
N PHE A 217 -19.61 -1.67 -3.42
CA PHE A 217 -19.35 -2.43 -2.19
C PHE A 217 -18.86 -1.53 -1.05
N TYR A 218 -18.10 -0.47 -1.36
CA TYR A 218 -17.71 0.53 -0.36
C TYR A 218 -18.91 1.32 0.13
N HIS A 219 -19.84 1.70 -0.74
CA HIS A 219 -21.08 2.37 -0.34
C HIS A 219 -21.99 1.45 0.48
N GLU A 220 -22.10 0.19 0.12
CA GLU A 220 -22.86 -0.81 0.88
C GLU A 220 -22.26 -1.03 2.27
N ALA A 221 -20.92 -1.18 2.36
CA ALA A 221 -20.22 -1.31 3.63
C ALA A 221 -20.37 -0.05 4.51
N ALA A 222 -20.40 1.14 3.91
CA ALA A 222 -20.63 2.39 4.62
C ALA A 222 -22.09 2.48 5.11
N ALA A 223 -23.07 2.17 4.26
CA ALA A 223 -24.49 2.22 4.57
C ALA A 223 -24.90 1.23 5.66
N SER A 224 -24.31 0.04 5.66
CA SER A 224 -24.52 -0.99 6.70
C SER A 224 -23.77 -0.68 8.02
N GLY A 225 -22.92 0.35 8.05
CA GLY A 225 -22.06 0.65 9.20
C GLY A 225 -20.88 -0.32 9.38
N ALA A 226 -20.63 -1.19 8.42
CA ALA A 226 -19.48 -2.09 8.45
C ALA A 226 -18.16 -1.35 8.22
N LEU A 227 -18.15 -0.34 7.34
CA LEU A 227 -16.97 0.47 7.05
C LEU A 227 -16.76 1.52 8.15
N SER A 228 -15.67 1.41 8.90
CA SER A 228 -15.32 2.30 10.01
C SER A 228 -14.11 3.19 9.72
N VAL A 229 -13.60 3.17 8.49
CA VAL A 229 -12.51 3.99 7.98
C VAL A 229 -12.99 4.76 6.76
N ARG A 230 -12.62 6.04 6.64
CA ARG A 230 -12.98 6.84 5.46
C ARG A 230 -12.06 6.52 4.30
N CYS A 231 -12.62 6.13 3.16
CA CYS A 231 -11.87 5.67 2.00
C CYS A 231 -11.87 6.67 0.84
N SER A 232 -10.70 6.93 0.27
CA SER A 232 -10.54 7.55 -1.04
C SER A 232 -10.11 6.46 -2.02
N LEU A 233 -10.92 6.18 -3.05
CA LEU A 233 -10.70 5.06 -3.96
C LEU A 233 -9.91 5.52 -5.17
N MET A 234 -8.72 4.96 -5.40
CA MET A 234 -8.03 5.15 -6.66
C MET A 234 -8.73 4.35 -7.77
N MET A 235 -8.76 4.91 -8.97
CA MET A 235 -9.30 4.23 -10.15
C MET A 235 -8.17 3.80 -11.08
N THR A 236 -8.31 2.68 -11.76
CA THR A 236 -7.30 2.20 -12.70
C THR A 236 -7.16 3.15 -13.88
N LEU A 237 -6.00 3.79 -14.01
CA LEU A 237 -5.76 4.81 -15.03
C LEU A 237 -5.84 4.24 -16.45
N ALA A 238 -5.26 3.06 -16.68
CA ALA A 238 -5.28 2.41 -17.99
C ALA A 238 -6.72 2.10 -18.44
N TYR A 239 -7.60 1.68 -17.52
CA TYR A 239 -9.02 1.51 -17.82
C TYR A 239 -9.67 2.85 -18.18
N LEU A 240 -9.52 3.88 -17.35
CA LEU A 240 -10.08 5.22 -17.64
C LEU A 240 -9.60 5.75 -19.01
N ALA A 241 -8.31 5.58 -19.29
CA ALA A 241 -7.73 6.03 -20.56
C ALA A 241 -8.21 5.24 -21.78
N SER A 242 -8.76 4.04 -21.61
CA SER A 242 -9.32 3.22 -22.69
C SER A 242 -10.74 3.62 -23.10
N LEU A 243 -11.45 4.37 -22.26
CA LEU A 243 -12.81 4.82 -22.54
C LEU A 243 -12.83 5.86 -23.67
N ASP A 244 -13.86 5.88 -24.49
CA ASP A 244 -14.04 6.91 -25.54
C ASP A 244 -14.02 8.32 -24.96
N THR A 245 -14.75 8.52 -23.86
CA THR A 245 -14.75 9.73 -23.05
C THR A 245 -14.32 9.39 -21.63
N VAL A 246 -13.26 10.03 -21.12
CA VAL A 246 -12.81 9.86 -19.74
C VAL A 246 -13.75 10.67 -18.82
N PRO A 247 -14.51 10.06 -17.92
CA PRO A 247 -15.38 10.80 -17.00
C PRO A 247 -14.54 11.61 -16.02
N ALA A 248 -15.05 12.76 -15.57
CA ALA A 248 -14.43 13.48 -14.45
C ALA A 248 -14.58 12.68 -13.14
N PRO A 249 -13.69 12.85 -12.15
CA PRO A 249 -13.76 12.08 -10.89
C PRO A 249 -15.12 12.12 -10.20
N GLY A 250 -15.76 13.29 -10.17
CA GLY A 250 -17.08 13.49 -9.53
C GLY A 250 -18.26 12.87 -10.29
N GLU A 251 -18.07 12.38 -11.51
CA GLU A 251 -19.11 11.74 -12.31
C GLU A 251 -19.24 10.23 -12.03
N LEU A 252 -18.24 9.62 -11.38
CA LEU A 252 -18.23 8.18 -11.13
C LEU A 252 -19.15 7.76 -9.98
N THR A 253 -19.33 8.59 -8.99
CA THR A 253 -20.17 8.31 -7.81
C THR A 253 -20.53 9.57 -7.05
N THR A 254 -21.63 9.52 -6.28
CA THR A 254 -21.93 10.54 -5.27
C THR A 254 -21.00 10.35 -4.08
N GLU A 255 -20.12 11.32 -3.84
CA GLU A 255 -19.22 11.30 -2.70
C GLU A 255 -20.00 11.40 -1.37
N SER A 256 -19.52 10.66 -0.39
CA SER A 256 -20.04 10.70 0.98
C SER A 256 -18.93 11.06 1.97
N GLU A 257 -19.28 11.14 3.24
CA GLU A 257 -18.25 11.30 4.28
C GLU A 257 -17.34 10.06 4.42
N TRP A 258 -17.76 8.89 3.92
CA TRP A 258 -17.06 7.62 4.04
C TRP A 258 -16.32 7.23 2.77
N VAL A 259 -16.88 7.55 1.61
CA VAL A 259 -16.40 7.08 0.31
C VAL A 259 -16.30 8.24 -0.66
N ARG A 260 -15.15 8.39 -1.29
CA ARG A 260 -14.91 9.36 -2.36
C ARG A 260 -13.98 8.81 -3.41
N ILE A 261 -13.97 9.43 -4.58
CA ILE A 261 -13.00 9.10 -5.63
C ILE A 261 -11.66 9.79 -5.31
N GLY A 262 -10.60 9.01 -5.43
CA GLY A 262 -9.21 9.41 -5.28
C GLY A 262 -8.50 9.60 -6.63
N PRO A 263 -7.16 9.45 -6.66
CA PRO A 263 -6.36 9.53 -7.88
C PRO A 263 -6.64 8.41 -8.88
N ALA A 264 -6.26 8.63 -10.15
CA ALA A 264 -6.13 7.56 -11.13
C ALA A 264 -4.76 6.88 -10.96
N LYS A 265 -4.76 5.56 -10.67
CA LYS A 265 -3.58 4.74 -10.37
C LYS A 265 -3.09 4.01 -11.62
N ILE A 266 -1.77 4.03 -11.82
CA ILE A 266 -1.09 3.21 -12.83
C ILE A 266 0.16 2.57 -12.22
N PHE A 267 0.51 1.36 -12.69
CA PHE A 267 1.78 0.70 -12.39
C PHE A 267 2.72 0.92 -13.56
N THR A 268 3.94 1.39 -13.30
CA THR A 268 4.93 1.69 -14.35
C THR A 268 6.15 0.78 -14.34
N ASP A 269 6.40 0.12 -13.21
CA ASP A 269 7.43 -0.90 -13.05
C ASP A 269 7.03 -1.93 -11.96
N GLY A 270 7.97 -2.82 -11.63
CA GLY A 270 7.80 -3.82 -10.58
C GLY A 270 8.45 -3.41 -9.26
N ALA A 271 9.03 -4.37 -8.50
CA ALA A 271 9.56 -4.16 -7.16
C ALA A 271 11.08 -4.44 -7.06
N LEU A 272 11.74 -3.85 -6.04
CA LEU A 272 13.15 -4.14 -5.74
C LEU A 272 13.36 -5.55 -5.21
N THR A 273 12.42 -6.09 -4.45
CA THR A 273 12.49 -7.44 -3.86
C THR A 273 12.43 -8.55 -4.90
N THR A 274 11.74 -8.32 -6.01
CA THR A 274 11.64 -9.23 -7.17
C THR A 274 12.62 -8.88 -8.28
N ARG A 275 13.38 -7.78 -8.15
CA ARG A 275 14.34 -7.24 -9.14
C ARG A 275 13.68 -6.89 -10.48
N THR A 276 12.46 -6.42 -10.44
CA THR A 276 11.66 -6.00 -11.58
C THR A 276 11.44 -4.48 -11.64
N ALA A 277 11.81 -3.74 -10.60
CA ALA A 277 11.84 -2.28 -10.63
C ALA A 277 12.75 -1.77 -11.78
N PHE A 278 12.26 -0.80 -12.57
CA PHE A 278 12.98 -0.32 -13.75
C PHE A 278 14.03 0.73 -13.39
N LEU A 279 15.31 0.38 -13.58
CA LEU A 279 16.47 1.12 -13.11
C LEU A 279 17.27 1.76 -14.24
N ARG A 280 17.90 2.90 -13.96
CA ARG A 280 18.92 3.54 -14.82
C ARG A 280 20.20 2.69 -14.94
N SER A 281 20.51 1.86 -13.93
CA SER A 281 21.68 1.00 -13.88
C SER A 281 21.30 -0.40 -13.38
N PRO A 282 21.94 -1.48 -13.89
CA PRO A 282 21.54 -2.84 -13.57
C PRO A 282 21.55 -3.15 -12.07
N PHE A 283 20.71 -4.09 -11.68
CA PHE A 283 20.79 -4.73 -10.37
C PHE A 283 22.15 -5.41 -10.17
N LEU A 284 22.60 -5.51 -8.93
CA LEU A 284 23.80 -6.29 -8.61
C LEU A 284 23.55 -7.76 -8.92
N ARG A 285 24.54 -8.43 -9.50
CA ARG A 285 24.50 -9.88 -9.70
C ARG A 285 24.46 -10.62 -8.36
N SER A 286 23.80 -11.76 -8.33
CA SER A 286 23.76 -12.65 -7.18
C SER A 286 23.76 -14.11 -7.66
N PRO A 287 23.99 -15.11 -6.80
CA PRO A 287 23.93 -16.53 -7.21
C PRO A 287 22.62 -16.91 -7.90
N LEU A 288 21.51 -16.26 -7.55
CA LEU A 288 20.18 -16.50 -8.13
C LEU A 288 19.88 -15.62 -9.36
N HIS A 289 20.68 -14.57 -9.61
CA HIS A 289 20.43 -13.57 -10.65
C HIS A 289 21.76 -13.21 -11.31
N GLN A 290 22.12 -13.96 -12.35
CA GLN A 290 23.43 -13.87 -13.02
C GLN A 290 23.46 -12.83 -14.17
N SER A 291 22.29 -12.42 -14.70
CA SER A 291 22.18 -11.46 -15.79
C SER A 291 22.20 -10.02 -15.30
N ASP A 292 22.70 -9.13 -16.15
CA ASP A 292 22.59 -7.68 -15.97
C ASP A 292 21.17 -7.23 -16.34
N SER A 293 20.28 -7.16 -15.33
CA SER A 293 18.89 -6.73 -15.52
C SER A 293 18.71 -5.29 -15.07
N LEU A 294 18.04 -4.49 -15.88
CA LEU A 294 17.54 -3.16 -15.54
C LEU A 294 16.14 -3.20 -14.92
N GLY A 295 15.54 -4.37 -14.73
CA GLY A 295 14.12 -4.51 -14.42
C GLY A 295 13.26 -4.34 -15.66
N THR A 296 11.98 -4.02 -15.48
CA THR A 296 10.99 -3.99 -16.56
C THR A 296 10.10 -2.77 -16.45
N ALA A 297 10.03 -1.96 -17.50
CA ALA A 297 8.98 -0.96 -17.68
C ALA A 297 7.69 -1.66 -18.14
N VAL A 298 6.56 -1.34 -17.51
CA VAL A 298 5.24 -1.91 -17.87
C VAL A 298 4.70 -1.27 -19.15
N TRP A 299 5.02 0.00 -19.38
CA TRP A 299 4.54 0.79 -20.52
C TRP A 299 5.71 1.43 -21.27
N THR A 300 5.56 1.61 -22.55
CA THR A 300 6.44 2.49 -23.32
C THR A 300 6.19 3.95 -22.94
N ALA A 301 7.16 4.84 -23.22
CA ALA A 301 7.00 6.26 -22.93
C ALA A 301 5.79 6.87 -23.65
N ASP A 302 5.54 6.48 -24.90
CA ASP A 302 4.43 7.01 -25.72
C ASP A 302 3.06 6.55 -25.17
N GLU A 303 2.95 5.28 -24.75
CA GLU A 303 1.71 4.76 -24.12
C GLU A 303 1.41 5.50 -22.82
N LEU A 304 2.43 5.66 -21.95
CA LEU A 304 2.27 6.36 -20.67
C LEU A 304 1.90 7.83 -20.89
N ASP A 305 2.59 8.53 -21.82
CA ASP A 305 2.29 9.92 -22.19
C ASP A 305 0.85 10.08 -22.66
N HIS A 306 0.39 9.18 -23.55
CA HIS A 306 -0.98 9.22 -24.08
C HIS A 306 -2.02 9.03 -22.98
N MET A 307 -1.88 7.99 -22.15
CA MET A 307 -2.82 7.68 -21.09
C MET A 307 -2.88 8.79 -20.03
N VAL A 308 -1.72 9.27 -19.57
CA VAL A 308 -1.62 10.33 -18.58
C VAL A 308 -2.23 11.64 -19.11
N ALA A 309 -1.95 12.01 -20.37
CA ALA A 309 -2.50 13.22 -20.98
C ALA A 309 -4.03 13.21 -21.02
N ARG A 310 -4.64 12.07 -21.40
CA ARG A 310 -6.11 11.91 -21.45
C ARG A 310 -6.75 12.06 -20.07
N VAL A 311 -6.22 11.34 -19.10
CA VAL A 311 -6.77 11.29 -17.73
C VAL A 311 -6.54 12.64 -17.02
N HIS A 312 -5.36 13.26 -17.20
CA HIS A 312 -5.08 14.59 -16.65
C HIS A 312 -6.02 15.66 -17.24
N ALA A 313 -6.27 15.64 -18.56
CA ALA A 313 -7.18 16.59 -19.22
C ALA A 313 -8.63 16.50 -18.70
N ALA A 314 -9.06 15.30 -18.26
CA ALA A 314 -10.37 15.09 -17.63
C ALA A 314 -10.42 15.50 -16.14
N GLY A 315 -9.36 16.16 -15.61
CA GLY A 315 -9.34 16.70 -14.25
C GLY A 315 -8.78 15.75 -13.17
N TRP A 316 -8.31 14.56 -13.53
CA TRP A 316 -7.80 13.60 -12.55
C TRP A 316 -6.45 14.02 -11.95
N GLN A 317 -6.28 13.73 -10.67
CA GLN A 317 -4.97 13.52 -10.07
C GLN A 317 -4.46 12.15 -10.53
N VAL A 318 -3.19 12.04 -10.93
CA VAL A 318 -2.58 10.76 -11.33
C VAL A 318 -1.63 10.30 -10.24
N ALA A 319 -1.65 9.00 -9.94
CA ALA A 319 -0.78 8.32 -8.98
C ALA A 319 -0.07 7.15 -9.67
N ALA A 320 1.21 7.32 -9.98
CA ALA A 320 2.00 6.28 -10.65
C ALA A 320 2.85 5.51 -9.62
N HIS A 321 2.67 4.18 -9.57
CA HIS A 321 3.65 3.30 -8.94
C HIS A 321 4.94 3.38 -9.74
N ALA A 322 5.99 3.88 -9.13
CA ALA A 322 7.33 3.94 -9.69
C ALA A 322 8.38 3.79 -8.59
N ILE A 323 9.02 2.63 -8.57
CA ILE A 323 10.02 2.21 -7.57
C ILE A 323 11.43 2.51 -8.06
N GLY A 324 11.72 2.17 -9.32
CA GLY A 324 13.01 2.39 -9.94
C GLY A 324 13.18 3.82 -10.45
N ASP A 325 14.42 4.27 -10.44
CA ASP A 325 14.79 5.62 -10.88
C ASP A 325 14.48 5.87 -12.37
N ALA A 326 14.59 4.88 -13.24
CA ALA A 326 14.19 5.00 -14.64
C ALA A 326 12.65 5.08 -14.81
N ALA A 327 11.89 4.34 -14.01
CA ALA A 327 10.42 4.44 -14.00
C ALA A 327 9.96 5.82 -13.52
N ILE A 328 10.63 6.38 -12.50
CA ILE A 328 10.36 7.74 -12.02
C ILE A 328 10.61 8.76 -13.12
N ASP A 329 11.67 8.61 -13.93
CA ASP A 329 11.92 9.49 -15.08
C ASP A 329 10.78 9.46 -16.09
N LEU A 330 10.32 8.27 -16.48
CA LEU A 330 9.19 8.12 -17.40
C LEU A 330 7.93 8.84 -16.88
N CYS A 331 7.62 8.67 -15.58
CA CYS A 331 6.48 9.34 -14.97
C CYS A 331 6.63 10.86 -14.95
N LEU A 332 7.83 11.37 -14.59
CA LEU A 332 8.09 12.80 -14.55
C LEU A 332 8.03 13.44 -15.94
N ASP A 333 8.44 12.72 -16.98
CA ASP A 333 8.32 13.18 -18.37
C ASP A 333 6.85 13.24 -18.79
N ALA A 334 6.07 12.19 -18.53
CA ALA A 334 4.64 12.16 -18.85
C ALA A 334 3.85 13.25 -18.12
N TYR A 335 4.11 13.44 -16.82
CA TYR A 335 3.47 14.50 -16.03
C TYR A 335 3.86 15.90 -16.52
N GLY A 336 5.14 16.12 -16.81
CA GLY A 336 5.62 17.39 -17.35
C GLY A 336 4.96 17.76 -18.68
N LYS A 337 4.82 16.80 -19.60
CA LYS A 337 4.13 16.98 -20.88
C LYS A 337 2.62 17.23 -20.70
N ALA A 338 1.98 16.49 -19.79
CA ALA A 338 0.54 16.68 -19.51
C ALA A 338 0.26 18.07 -18.92
N LEU A 339 1.04 18.49 -17.92
CA LEU A 339 0.93 19.81 -17.28
C LEU A 339 1.26 20.96 -18.26
N ALA A 340 2.17 20.76 -19.21
CA ALA A 340 2.47 21.75 -20.25
C ALA A 340 1.33 21.91 -21.26
N ARG A 341 0.64 20.79 -21.61
CA ARG A 341 -0.50 20.80 -22.53
C ARG A 341 -1.78 21.35 -21.90
N HIS A 342 -2.03 20.99 -20.65
CA HIS A 342 -3.21 21.38 -19.88
C HIS A 342 -2.76 21.91 -18.50
N PRO A 343 -2.35 23.18 -18.39
CA PRO A 343 -1.83 23.74 -17.14
C PRO A 343 -2.87 23.67 -16.02
N ARG A 344 -2.47 23.11 -14.88
CA ARG A 344 -3.27 23.05 -13.64
C ARG A 344 -2.36 23.31 -12.46
N ALA A 345 -2.52 24.46 -11.80
CA ALA A 345 -1.63 24.96 -10.76
C ALA A 345 -1.52 24.02 -9.55
N ASP A 346 -2.60 23.31 -9.20
CA ASP A 346 -2.66 22.40 -8.04
C ASP A 346 -3.12 21.01 -8.51
N ALA A 347 -2.33 20.36 -9.36
CA ALA A 347 -2.63 19.02 -9.85
C ALA A 347 -2.28 17.93 -8.84
N ARG A 348 -1.24 18.17 -8.04
CA ARG A 348 -0.70 17.25 -7.00
C ARG A 348 -0.56 15.81 -7.50
N HIS A 349 -0.10 15.62 -8.76
CA HIS A 349 0.20 14.26 -9.23
C HIS A 349 1.17 13.59 -8.28
N ARG A 350 1.11 12.27 -8.20
CA ARG A 350 1.84 11.50 -7.20
C ARG A 350 2.76 10.48 -7.86
N ILE A 351 3.93 10.26 -7.26
CA ILE A 351 4.77 9.09 -7.47
C ILE A 351 4.64 8.22 -6.23
N GLU A 352 3.98 7.09 -6.39
CA GLU A 352 3.86 6.10 -5.32
C GLU A 352 5.19 5.35 -5.17
N HIS A 353 5.59 5.12 -3.94
CA HIS A 353 6.84 4.53 -3.51
C HIS A 353 8.05 5.46 -3.66
N ALA A 354 8.32 6.02 -4.85
CA ALA A 354 9.44 6.92 -5.11
C ALA A 354 10.74 6.44 -4.42
N MET A 355 11.03 5.13 -4.51
CA MET A 355 12.00 4.49 -3.63
C MET A 355 13.44 4.89 -3.96
N LEU A 356 13.90 4.65 -5.18
CA LEU A 356 15.24 5.05 -5.61
C LEU A 356 15.15 6.42 -6.30
N LEU A 357 15.27 7.48 -5.50
CA LEU A 357 15.05 8.85 -5.95
C LEU A 357 16.34 9.69 -5.85
N TRP A 358 16.76 10.23 -6.99
CA TRP A 358 17.98 11.03 -7.12
C TRP A 358 17.70 12.53 -6.92
N PRO A 359 18.72 13.35 -6.57
CA PRO A 359 18.54 14.79 -6.35
C PRO A 359 17.99 15.55 -7.55
N ASP A 360 18.35 15.15 -8.79
CA ASP A 360 17.82 15.73 -10.02
C ASP A 360 16.30 15.48 -10.15
N GLN A 361 15.84 14.28 -9.77
CA GLN A 361 14.43 13.92 -9.75
C GLN A 361 13.67 14.64 -8.65
N VAL A 362 14.25 14.78 -7.43
CA VAL A 362 13.66 15.61 -6.36
C VAL A 362 13.43 17.03 -6.83
N GLY A 363 14.43 17.63 -7.53
CA GLY A 363 14.30 18.96 -8.11
C GLY A 363 13.19 19.04 -9.19
N ARG A 364 12.98 17.96 -9.98
CA ARG A 364 11.89 17.89 -10.95
C ARG A 364 10.52 17.79 -10.27
N LEU A 365 10.40 16.94 -9.23
CA LEU A 365 9.17 16.83 -8.42
C LEU A 365 8.76 18.21 -7.88
N ALA A 366 9.70 18.93 -7.28
CA ALA A 366 9.44 20.26 -6.71
C ALA A 366 8.97 21.27 -7.76
N ARG A 367 9.65 21.33 -8.91
CA ARG A 367 9.27 22.26 -10.00
C ARG A 367 7.89 21.96 -10.60
N LEU A 368 7.49 20.69 -10.65
CA LEU A 368 6.22 20.25 -11.24
C LEU A 368 5.09 20.16 -10.20
N GLY A 369 5.37 20.35 -8.90
CA GLY A 369 4.38 20.20 -7.83
C GLY A 369 3.90 18.75 -7.65
N ILE A 370 4.78 17.78 -7.93
CA ILE A 370 4.48 16.35 -7.84
C ILE A 370 4.87 15.83 -6.46
N LEU A 371 4.02 15.02 -5.86
CA LEU A 371 4.18 14.52 -4.48
C LEU A 371 4.76 13.10 -4.49
N PRO A 372 5.93 12.86 -3.87
CA PRO A 372 6.37 11.51 -3.58
C PRO A 372 5.61 10.96 -2.36
N VAL A 373 5.11 9.74 -2.47
CA VAL A 373 4.39 9.01 -1.40
C VAL A 373 5.24 7.83 -0.98
N TYR A 374 5.70 7.84 0.26
CA TYR A 374 6.67 6.88 0.76
C TYR A 374 6.05 5.85 1.71
N GLN A 375 6.66 4.66 1.77
CA GLN A 375 6.35 3.60 2.72
C GLN A 375 7.55 3.37 3.64
N PRO A 376 7.68 4.12 4.75
CA PRO A 376 8.86 4.03 5.60
C PRO A 376 9.11 2.63 6.17
N GLU A 377 8.06 1.87 6.44
CA GLU A 377 8.14 0.51 6.98
C GLU A 377 8.83 -0.48 6.02
N PHE A 378 8.90 -0.16 4.72
CA PHE A 378 9.64 -0.97 3.75
C PHE A 378 11.13 -1.13 4.09
N LEU A 379 11.77 -0.12 4.69
CA LEU A 379 13.16 -0.26 5.15
C LEU A 379 13.27 -1.24 6.31
N LEU A 380 12.33 -1.18 7.24
CA LEU A 380 12.27 -2.07 8.38
C LEU A 380 12.05 -3.53 7.96
N CYS A 381 11.23 -3.75 6.91
CA CYS A 381 10.87 -5.10 6.44
C CYS A 381 11.84 -5.65 5.38
N PHE A 382 12.32 -4.80 4.46
CA PHE A 382 13.02 -5.26 3.25
C PHE A 382 14.39 -4.60 3.02
N GLY A 383 14.85 -3.72 3.91
CA GLY A 383 16.06 -2.90 3.70
C GLY A 383 17.31 -3.72 3.38
N ASP A 384 17.49 -4.89 4.00
CA ASP A 384 18.63 -5.78 3.71
C ASP A 384 18.56 -6.35 2.30
N ALA A 385 17.35 -6.73 1.84
CA ALA A 385 17.14 -7.23 0.47
C ALA A 385 17.38 -6.12 -0.56
N TYR A 386 16.96 -4.89 -0.27
CA TYR A 386 17.23 -3.74 -1.13
C TYR A 386 18.72 -3.44 -1.26
N ARG A 387 19.44 -3.49 -0.14
CA ARG A 387 20.90 -3.33 -0.13
C ARG A 387 21.59 -4.41 -0.95
N ALA A 388 21.17 -5.66 -0.81
CA ALA A 388 21.69 -6.79 -1.59
C ALA A 388 21.39 -6.66 -3.10
N ALA A 389 20.27 -6.03 -3.47
CA ALA A 389 19.88 -5.84 -4.87
C ALA A 389 20.58 -4.63 -5.52
N LEU A 390 20.80 -3.56 -4.78
CA LEU A 390 21.28 -2.26 -5.28
C LEU A 390 22.74 -1.97 -4.97
N GLY A 391 23.30 -2.56 -3.90
CA GLY A 391 24.56 -2.17 -3.30
C GLY A 391 24.46 -0.94 -2.40
N ASP A 392 25.49 -0.70 -1.59
CA ASP A 392 25.49 0.32 -0.54
C ASP A 392 25.19 1.72 -1.07
N SER A 393 25.83 2.13 -2.16
CA SER A 393 25.73 3.49 -2.72
C SER A 393 24.31 3.84 -3.15
N ARG A 394 23.62 2.93 -3.86
CA ARG A 394 22.23 3.16 -4.30
C ARG A 394 21.23 2.97 -3.16
N ALA A 395 21.44 1.96 -2.30
CA ALA A 395 20.57 1.71 -1.15
C ALA A 395 20.57 2.87 -0.14
N HIS A 396 21.70 3.60 -0.03
CA HIS A 396 21.78 4.83 0.76
C HIS A 396 20.77 5.90 0.32
N ARG A 397 20.42 5.93 -0.97
CA ARG A 397 19.52 6.94 -1.57
C ARG A 397 18.02 6.59 -1.52
N LEU A 398 17.68 5.45 -0.97
CA LEU A 398 16.28 5.05 -0.88
C LEU A 398 15.47 6.01 -0.03
N MET A 399 14.32 6.46 -0.56
CA MET A 399 13.35 7.30 0.12
C MET A 399 14.01 8.50 0.83
N PRO A 400 14.48 9.53 0.11
CA PRO A 400 15.25 10.63 0.66
C PRO A 400 14.36 11.69 1.32
N TYR A 401 13.75 11.37 2.48
CA TYR A 401 12.79 12.23 3.17
C TYR A 401 13.32 13.63 3.45
N ALA A 402 14.53 13.73 4.03
CA ALA A 402 15.14 15.04 4.33
C ALA A 402 15.40 15.86 3.05
N GLY A 403 15.83 15.21 1.97
CA GLY A 403 16.01 15.86 0.66
C GLY A 403 14.70 16.36 0.06
N THR A 404 13.61 15.58 0.19
CA THR A 404 12.27 15.98 -0.22
C THR A 404 11.77 17.19 0.56
N GLN A 405 11.96 17.19 1.87
CA GLN A 405 11.60 18.31 2.75
C GLN A 405 12.41 19.57 2.45
N ALA A 406 13.72 19.42 2.23
CA ALA A 406 14.60 20.52 1.86
C ALA A 406 14.24 21.15 0.50
N ALA A 407 13.65 20.38 -0.41
CA ALA A 407 13.13 20.87 -1.68
C ALA A 407 11.76 21.58 -1.57
N GLY A 408 11.22 21.73 -0.36
CA GLY A 408 9.93 22.39 -0.08
C GLY A 408 8.70 21.53 -0.37
N LEU A 409 8.87 20.22 -0.62
CA LEU A 409 7.77 19.30 -0.82
C LEU A 409 7.24 18.78 0.54
N PRO A 410 5.93 18.61 0.71
CA PRO A 410 5.38 17.96 1.88
C PRO A 410 5.78 16.48 1.89
N LEU A 411 6.08 15.95 3.08
CA LEU A 411 6.22 14.52 3.27
C LEU A 411 4.84 13.87 3.31
N VAL A 412 4.70 12.77 2.59
CA VAL A 412 3.48 11.95 2.55
C VAL A 412 3.87 10.52 2.83
N PHE A 413 3.35 9.96 3.93
CA PHE A 413 3.62 8.60 4.34
C PHE A 413 2.40 7.71 4.23
N SER A 414 2.65 6.44 4.03
CA SER A 414 1.66 5.38 3.84
C SER A 414 2.28 4.03 4.18
N SER A 415 1.49 2.98 4.12
CA SER A 415 1.94 1.62 4.45
C SER A 415 2.14 0.73 3.24
N ASP A 416 1.30 0.86 2.23
CA ASP A 416 1.10 -0.14 1.17
C ASP A 416 0.58 -1.49 1.74
N LEU A 417 -0.15 -1.41 2.86
CA LEU A 417 -0.79 -2.58 3.49
C LEU A 417 -1.65 -3.34 2.46
N PRO A 418 -1.51 -4.65 2.35
CA PRO A 418 -0.85 -5.62 3.22
C PRO A 418 0.53 -6.10 2.73
N VAL A 419 1.28 -5.29 2.01
CA VAL A 419 2.67 -5.60 1.61
C VAL A 419 3.59 -5.65 2.85
N VAL A 420 3.35 -4.75 3.80
CA VAL A 420 3.93 -4.76 5.16
C VAL A 420 2.80 -4.76 6.20
N PRO A 421 3.08 -4.97 7.51
CA PRO A 421 2.07 -4.90 8.59
C PRO A 421 1.26 -3.60 8.61
N GLY A 422 1.86 -2.48 8.22
CA GLY A 422 1.18 -1.21 7.99
C GLY A 422 0.88 -0.40 9.24
N HIS A 423 1.59 -0.65 10.36
CA HIS A 423 1.38 0.08 11.59
C HIS A 423 2.02 1.48 11.53
N PRO A 424 1.27 2.59 11.60
CA PRO A 424 1.83 3.94 11.44
C PRO A 424 2.96 4.26 12.41
N LEU A 425 2.93 3.75 13.65
CA LEU A 425 3.99 3.95 14.63
C LEU A 425 5.30 3.29 14.19
N ASP A 426 5.24 2.09 13.59
CA ASP A 426 6.42 1.41 13.04
C ASP A 426 6.98 2.19 11.83
N GLY A 427 6.10 2.72 10.98
CA GLY A 427 6.48 3.61 9.89
C GLY A 427 7.15 4.89 10.37
N VAL A 428 6.64 5.53 11.43
CA VAL A 428 7.26 6.73 12.06
C VAL A 428 8.62 6.38 12.64
N ALA A 429 8.73 5.28 13.41
CA ALA A 429 10.00 4.81 13.96
C ALA A 429 11.00 4.47 12.85
N SER A 430 10.56 3.80 11.79
CA SER A 430 11.39 3.48 10.61
C SER A 430 11.92 4.74 9.93
N ALA A 431 11.11 5.77 9.74
CA ALA A 431 11.54 7.04 9.15
C ALA A 431 12.58 7.78 10.00
N ALA A 432 12.44 7.73 11.32
CA ALA A 432 13.35 8.37 12.26
C ALA A 432 14.65 7.59 12.46
N LEU A 433 14.60 6.26 12.47
CA LEU A 433 15.75 5.39 12.76
C LEU A 433 16.46 4.89 11.50
N ARG A 434 15.71 4.59 10.45
CA ARG A 434 16.14 4.01 9.17
C ARG A 434 16.91 2.69 9.33
N ARG A 435 16.46 1.85 10.26
CA ARG A 435 17.04 0.54 10.51
C ARG A 435 16.41 -0.53 9.61
N THR A 436 17.26 -1.43 9.10
CA THR A 436 16.85 -2.64 8.37
C THR A 436 16.54 -3.78 9.36
N PRO A 437 16.04 -4.93 8.90
CA PRO A 437 15.83 -6.11 9.75
C PRO A 437 17.09 -6.56 10.49
N SER A 438 18.28 -6.43 9.90
CA SER A 438 19.56 -6.74 10.53
C SER A 438 20.08 -5.65 11.49
N GLY A 439 19.36 -4.53 11.62
CA GLY A 439 19.77 -3.38 12.45
C GLY A 439 20.70 -2.40 11.75
N LEU A 440 21.08 -2.64 10.49
CA LEU A 440 21.88 -1.70 9.70
C LEU A 440 21.10 -0.40 9.48
N VAL A 441 21.78 0.75 9.53
CA VAL A 441 21.19 2.06 9.19
C VAL A 441 21.47 2.39 7.73
N LEU A 442 20.40 2.56 6.94
CA LEU A 442 20.49 2.95 5.52
C LEU A 442 20.14 4.42 5.33
N GLY A 443 21.10 5.24 4.82
CA GLY A 443 20.87 6.64 4.52
C GLY A 443 20.52 7.47 5.77
N ALA A 444 21.39 7.50 6.76
CA ALA A 444 21.18 8.21 8.03
C ALA A 444 20.88 9.72 7.86
N ASP A 445 21.41 10.34 6.82
CA ASP A 445 21.18 11.73 6.42
C ASP A 445 19.77 12.00 5.83
N HIS A 446 19.03 10.95 5.55
CA HIS A 446 17.64 11.03 5.09
C HIS A 446 16.62 10.87 6.21
N ARG A 447 17.04 10.77 7.48
CA ARG A 447 16.16 10.75 8.64
C ARG A 447 15.31 12.01 8.74
N VAL A 448 14.14 11.84 9.35
CA VAL A 448 13.29 12.97 9.74
C VAL A 448 12.91 12.87 11.21
N SER A 449 12.48 13.98 11.79
CA SER A 449 12.02 13.98 13.17
C SER A 449 10.73 13.14 13.33
N VAL A 450 10.50 12.60 14.52
CA VAL A 450 9.24 11.94 14.88
C VAL A 450 8.04 12.84 14.59
N ALA A 451 8.16 14.14 14.92
CA ALA A 451 7.09 15.12 14.67
C ALA A 451 6.78 15.28 13.19
N ASP A 452 7.80 15.30 12.31
CA ASP A 452 7.59 15.41 10.86
C ASP A 452 7.02 14.12 10.29
N ALA A 453 7.46 12.96 10.77
CA ALA A 453 6.92 11.67 10.37
C ALA A 453 5.44 11.52 10.78
N LEU A 454 5.05 11.94 11.99
CA LEU A 454 3.65 11.99 12.42
C LEU A 454 2.82 12.94 11.55
N ARG A 455 3.35 14.10 11.18
CA ARG A 455 2.70 15.02 10.24
C ARG A 455 2.52 14.40 8.86
N ALA A 456 3.49 13.60 8.40
CA ALA A 456 3.41 12.91 7.12
C ALA A 456 2.29 11.86 7.07
N TYR A 457 2.02 11.14 8.19
CA TYR A 457 0.89 10.20 8.34
C TYR A 457 -0.43 10.88 8.70
N THR A 458 -0.49 12.18 8.81
CA THR A 458 -1.72 12.92 9.17
C THR A 458 -1.98 14.05 8.18
N ALA A 459 -1.42 15.23 8.40
CA ALA A 459 -1.63 16.40 7.56
C ALA A 459 -1.07 16.24 6.14
N GLY A 460 0.11 15.61 5.98
CA GLY A 460 0.72 15.34 4.68
C GLY A 460 -0.11 14.36 3.85
N ALA A 461 -0.57 13.27 4.46
CA ALA A 461 -1.45 12.30 3.82
C ALA A 461 -2.80 12.93 3.41
N ALA A 462 -3.41 13.74 4.27
CA ALA A 462 -4.64 14.45 3.93
C ALA A 462 -4.43 15.44 2.78
N TYR A 463 -3.31 16.18 2.77
CA TYR A 463 -2.94 17.10 1.70
C TYR A 463 -2.79 16.38 0.36
N SER A 464 -2.22 15.17 0.37
CA SER A 464 -1.94 14.42 -0.86
C SER A 464 -3.18 14.06 -1.68
N VAL A 465 -4.39 14.17 -1.11
CA VAL A 465 -5.68 13.87 -1.73
C VAL A 465 -6.72 14.96 -1.50
N PHE A 466 -6.29 16.22 -1.31
CA PHE A 466 -7.14 17.42 -1.17
C PHE A 466 -8.10 17.38 0.03
N LEU A 467 -7.71 16.74 1.12
CA LEU A 467 -8.52 16.58 2.34
C LEU A 467 -8.02 17.41 3.54
N GLU A 468 -6.99 18.24 3.34
CA GLU A 468 -6.38 19.04 4.40
C GLU A 468 -7.33 20.07 5.03
N ALA A 469 -8.40 20.43 4.34
CA ALA A 469 -9.46 21.29 4.90
C ALA A 469 -10.44 20.52 5.81
N ASP A 470 -10.54 19.19 5.69
CA ASP A 470 -11.50 18.37 6.41
C ASP A 470 -10.85 17.57 7.56
N ARG A 471 -9.60 17.10 7.41
CA ARG A 471 -8.92 16.19 8.37
C ARG A 471 -7.40 16.35 8.40
N GLY A 472 -6.71 15.52 9.18
CA GLY A 472 -5.25 15.49 9.28
C GLY A 472 -4.68 16.46 10.32
N ARG A 473 -5.51 17.30 10.97
CA ARG A 473 -5.13 18.20 12.05
C ARG A 473 -6.23 18.29 13.09
N ILE A 474 -5.86 18.49 14.35
CA ILE A 474 -6.78 18.84 15.43
C ILE A 474 -7.00 20.35 15.39
N ALA A 475 -8.08 20.79 14.73
CA ALA A 475 -8.44 22.21 14.62
C ALA A 475 -9.96 22.36 14.52
N PRO A 476 -10.53 23.50 14.95
CA PRO A 476 -11.96 23.78 14.82
C PRO A 476 -12.46 23.62 13.38
N GLY A 477 -13.67 23.06 13.23
CA GLY A 477 -14.31 22.77 11.94
C GLY A 477 -13.89 21.45 11.27
N ARG A 478 -12.77 20.86 11.67
CA ARG A 478 -12.29 19.59 11.11
C ARG A 478 -13.02 18.39 11.70
N ARG A 479 -12.93 17.24 11.06
CA ARG A 479 -13.48 15.97 11.55
C ARG A 479 -12.89 15.61 12.90
N ALA A 480 -13.74 15.11 13.79
CA ALA A 480 -13.34 14.59 15.09
C ALA A 480 -12.84 13.14 14.94
N ASP A 481 -11.77 12.98 14.17
CA ASP A 481 -11.10 11.73 13.91
C ASP A 481 -9.74 11.74 14.64
N PHE A 482 -9.54 10.82 15.60
CA PHE A 482 -8.39 10.83 16.50
C PHE A 482 -7.79 9.44 16.68
N ALA A 483 -6.47 9.40 16.89
CA ALA A 483 -5.75 8.31 17.49
C ALA A 483 -5.33 8.71 18.92
N VAL A 484 -5.68 7.91 19.91
CA VAL A 484 -5.27 8.09 21.31
C VAL A 484 -4.17 7.08 21.60
N LEU A 485 -3.00 7.58 21.95
CA LEU A 485 -1.87 6.76 22.34
C LEU A 485 -1.74 6.71 23.87
N ASN A 486 -1.30 5.58 24.40
CA ASN A 486 -1.08 5.39 25.85
C ASN A 486 0.10 6.21 26.41
N GLY A 487 0.88 6.88 25.57
CA GLY A 487 2.02 7.73 25.92
C GLY A 487 2.27 8.82 24.89
N ASP A 488 3.18 9.74 25.18
CA ASP A 488 3.59 10.81 24.27
C ASP A 488 4.70 10.33 23.33
N PRO A 489 4.44 10.19 22.02
CA PRO A 489 5.45 9.77 21.03
C PRO A 489 6.60 10.76 20.86
N LEU A 490 6.46 12.01 21.30
CA LEU A 490 7.51 13.01 21.24
C LEU A 490 8.46 12.95 22.45
N ALA A 491 8.01 12.33 23.55
CA ALA A 491 8.81 12.19 24.77
C ALA A 491 9.58 10.86 24.83
N LEU A 492 9.18 9.85 24.05
CA LEU A 492 9.79 8.52 24.06
C LEU A 492 10.71 8.33 22.83
N PRO A 493 11.92 7.76 23.02
CA PRO A 493 12.78 7.39 21.89
C PRO A 493 12.08 6.35 20.99
N PRO A 494 12.16 6.50 19.64
CA PRO A 494 11.44 5.59 18.71
C PRO A 494 11.86 4.11 18.80
N ASP A 495 13.06 3.81 19.26
CA ASP A 495 13.57 2.45 19.46
C ASP A 495 13.00 1.76 20.73
N GLU A 496 12.34 2.51 21.60
CA GLU A 496 11.66 1.99 22.80
C GLU A 496 10.14 1.77 22.58
N TRP A 497 9.58 2.22 21.43
CA TRP A 497 8.13 2.21 21.21
C TRP A 497 7.53 0.81 21.19
N ALA A 498 8.24 -0.17 20.64
CA ALA A 498 7.75 -1.56 20.60
C ALA A 498 7.40 -2.15 21.98
N GLN A 499 7.96 -1.58 23.06
CA GLN A 499 7.77 -2.05 24.42
C GLN A 499 6.78 -1.20 25.24
N GLY A 500 6.44 0.01 24.79
CA GLY A 500 5.73 0.96 25.64
C GLY A 500 4.67 1.83 24.96
N LEU A 501 4.73 2.03 23.63
CA LEU A 501 3.81 2.91 22.93
C LEU A 501 2.82 2.12 22.07
N SER A 502 1.53 2.37 22.28
CA SER A 502 0.47 1.67 21.53
C SER A 502 -0.75 2.56 21.33
N VAL A 503 -1.58 2.22 20.36
CA VAL A 503 -2.90 2.82 20.17
C VAL A 503 -3.84 2.31 21.27
N ARG A 504 -4.27 3.19 22.16
CA ARG A 504 -5.23 2.91 23.23
C ARG A 504 -6.68 2.95 22.72
N ALA A 505 -6.98 3.92 21.85
CA ALA A 505 -8.30 4.07 21.26
C ALA A 505 -8.23 4.79 19.92
N THR A 506 -9.23 4.55 19.09
CA THR A 506 -9.44 5.27 17.82
C THR A 506 -10.85 5.82 17.80
N VAL A 507 -10.95 7.08 17.40
CA VAL A 507 -12.22 7.82 17.33
C VAL A 507 -12.43 8.26 15.88
N VAL A 508 -13.60 7.98 15.32
CA VAL A 508 -14.01 8.44 13.97
C VAL A 508 -15.34 9.17 14.08
N GLY A 509 -15.39 10.42 13.61
CA GLY A 509 -16.57 11.27 13.73
C GLY A 509 -17.05 11.48 15.17
N GLY A 510 -16.13 11.49 16.14
CA GLY A 510 -16.45 11.61 17.55
C GLY A 510 -16.95 10.33 18.24
N LYS A 511 -16.98 9.19 17.53
CA LYS A 511 -17.36 7.88 18.08
C LYS A 511 -16.13 6.99 18.24
N VAL A 512 -16.02 6.32 19.39
CA VAL A 512 -14.96 5.31 19.61
C VAL A 512 -15.26 4.11 18.73
N VAL A 513 -14.33 3.76 17.86
CA VAL A 513 -14.42 2.63 16.93
C VAL A 513 -13.45 1.50 17.29
N HIS A 514 -12.45 1.79 18.14
CA HIS A 514 -11.51 0.80 18.69
C HIS A 514 -11.07 1.22 20.09
N GLY A 515 -10.86 0.23 20.98
CA GLY A 515 -10.33 0.42 22.34
C GLY A 515 -11.32 1.12 23.28
N GLY A 516 -10.79 1.88 24.25
CA GLY A 516 -11.56 2.62 25.26
C GLY A 516 -10.86 3.91 25.67
N LEU A 517 -11.67 4.94 25.95
CA LEU A 517 -11.21 6.25 26.43
C LEU A 517 -11.21 6.36 27.94
#